data_8c1071358b76fa533dd3a2addb7af598
#
_entry.id   8c1071358b76fa533dd3a2addb7af598
#
_cell.length_a   1.000
_cell.length_b   1.000
_cell.length_c   1.000
_cell.angle_alpha   90.00
_cell.angle_beta   90.00
_cell.angle_gamma   90.00
#
_symmetry.space_group_name_H-M   'P 1'
#
loop_
_entity.id
_entity.type
_entity.pdbx_description
1 polymer ?
#
loop_
_entity_poly.entity_id
_entity_poly.type
_entity_poly.pdbx_seq_one_letter_code
_entity_poly.pdbx_strand_id
1 'polypeptide(L)'
;MLSLAFIVAFGGGTLRDLFLDRHPLFWIEHEIYPLTVFALALLSSFFRKLPRALTKFLHVPDALGLGLFSVLGTQFALDYGATWFVASLLGVVTGSFGGVMGEVICNEIPSLFSFAPLYATCAFVGNWVFLLLHYVPLPEPTRVLSGIAIIVLIRLIALRWNIRLPNRAVS
;
A
#
# COMPACT_ATOMS: atom_id res chain seq x y z
N MET A 1 11.70 12.52 -11.65
CA MET A 1 12.05 11.40 -10.76
C MET A 1 11.76 11.70 -9.29
N LEU A 2 12.33 12.77 -8.70
CA LEU A 2 12.08 13.14 -7.29
C LEU A 2 10.59 13.35 -6.98
N SER A 3 9.90 14.15 -7.80
CA SER A 3 8.45 14.42 -7.62
C SER A 3 7.61 13.15 -7.64
N LEU A 4 7.92 12.22 -8.54
CA LEU A 4 7.23 10.93 -8.64
C LEU A 4 7.46 10.08 -7.38
N ALA A 5 8.71 10.01 -6.90
CA ALA A 5 9.03 9.28 -5.67
C ALA A 5 8.26 9.84 -4.47
N PHE A 6 8.14 11.16 -4.38
CA PHE A 6 7.40 11.86 -3.33
C PHE A 6 5.90 11.52 -3.37
N ILE A 7 5.30 11.61 -4.55
CA ILE A 7 3.87 11.32 -4.74
C ILE A 7 3.57 9.85 -4.44
N VAL A 8 4.40 8.92 -4.92
CA VAL A 8 4.23 7.50 -4.66
C VAL A 8 4.38 7.18 -3.17
N ALA A 9 5.39 7.77 -2.51
CA ALA A 9 5.67 7.49 -1.10
C ALA A 9 4.60 8.06 -0.15
N PHE A 10 4.07 9.26 -0.44
CA PHE A 10 3.19 9.97 0.48
C PHE A 10 1.73 10.02 0.05
N GLY A 11 1.41 9.69 -1.21
CA GLY A 11 0.07 9.82 -1.77
C GLY A 11 -1.01 9.10 -0.98
N GLY A 12 -0.82 7.82 -0.68
CA GLY A 12 -1.79 7.02 0.07
C GLY A 12 -2.00 7.52 1.50
N GLY A 13 -0.91 7.83 2.22
CA GLY A 13 -1.00 8.36 3.58
C GLY A 13 -1.61 9.76 3.65
N THR A 14 -1.32 10.60 2.65
CA THR A 14 -1.94 11.94 2.55
C THR A 14 -3.45 11.84 2.35
N LEU A 15 -3.91 10.95 1.46
CA LEU A 15 -5.35 10.72 1.27
C LEU A 15 -6.01 10.22 2.56
N ARG A 16 -5.38 9.29 3.27
CA ARG A 16 -5.89 8.83 4.57
C ARG A 16 -6.04 9.99 5.54
N ASP A 17 -5.00 10.81 5.70
CA ASP A 17 -5.00 11.93 6.65
C ASP A 17 -6.07 12.97 6.27
N LEU A 18 -6.27 13.23 4.96
CA LEU A 18 -7.34 14.09 4.48
C LEU A 18 -8.74 13.54 4.80
N PHE A 19 -8.97 12.24 4.61
CA PHE A 19 -10.26 11.62 4.94
C PHE A 19 -10.55 11.60 6.45
N LEU A 20 -9.51 11.57 7.28
CA LEU A 20 -9.60 11.61 8.74
C LEU A 20 -9.55 13.03 9.31
N ASP A 21 -9.49 14.05 8.45
CA ASP A 21 -9.31 15.47 8.85
C ASP A 21 -8.11 15.68 9.80
N ARG A 22 -7.04 14.90 9.55
CA ARG A 22 -5.83 14.97 10.35
C ARG A 22 -4.90 16.06 9.86
N HIS A 23 -4.58 16.99 10.75
CA HIS A 23 -3.60 18.05 10.52
C HIS A 23 -2.63 18.19 11.70
N PRO A 24 -1.31 18.42 11.45
CA PRO A 24 -0.63 18.39 10.14
C PRO A 24 -0.57 17.00 9.54
N LEU A 25 -0.34 16.90 8.22
CA LEU A 25 -0.15 15.61 7.53
C LEU A 25 1.07 14.89 8.11
N PHE A 26 1.03 13.56 8.18
CA PHE A 26 2.05 12.72 8.84
C PHE A 26 3.50 13.01 8.40
N TRP A 27 3.71 13.34 7.13
CA TRP A 27 5.03 13.65 6.59
C TRP A 27 5.48 15.09 6.81
N ILE A 28 4.53 16.01 7.16
CA ILE A 28 4.83 17.37 7.59
C ILE A 28 5.22 17.37 9.07
N GLU A 29 4.56 16.54 9.86
CA GLU A 29 4.83 16.40 11.30
C GLU A 29 6.23 15.85 11.59
N HIS A 30 6.71 14.96 10.72
CA HIS A 30 7.99 14.28 10.88
C HIS A 30 8.90 14.45 9.66
N GLU A 31 9.81 15.41 9.73
CA GLU A 31 10.76 15.74 8.65
C GLU A 31 11.64 14.57 8.20
N ILE A 32 11.79 13.56 9.03
CA ILE A 32 12.58 12.36 8.70
C ILE A 32 12.02 11.60 7.48
N TYR A 33 10.69 11.59 7.29
CA TYR A 33 10.09 10.89 6.17
C TYR A 33 10.44 11.54 4.82
N PRO A 34 10.18 12.85 4.60
CA PRO A 34 10.56 13.49 3.34
C PRO A 34 12.07 13.47 3.10
N LEU A 35 12.88 13.60 4.15
CA LEU A 35 14.33 13.50 4.03
C LEU A 35 14.77 12.11 3.56
N THR A 36 14.18 11.06 4.13
CA THR A 36 14.47 9.67 3.74
C THR A 36 14.08 9.39 2.29
N VAL A 37 12.87 9.81 1.88
CA VAL A 37 12.41 9.64 0.49
C VAL A 37 13.30 10.41 -0.47
N PHE A 38 13.70 11.63 -0.12
CA PHE A 38 14.61 12.45 -0.92
C PHE A 38 15.98 11.77 -1.08
N ALA A 39 16.57 11.29 0.01
CA ALA A 39 17.84 10.59 -0.01
C ALA A 39 17.80 9.31 -0.86
N LEU A 40 16.75 8.49 -0.71
CA LEU A 40 16.57 7.27 -1.49
C LEU A 40 16.32 7.56 -2.97
N ALA A 41 15.56 8.61 -3.29
CA ALA A 41 15.32 9.02 -4.67
C ALA A 41 16.59 9.56 -5.35
N LEU A 42 17.43 10.31 -4.62
CA LEU A 42 18.75 10.70 -5.11
C LEU A 42 19.63 9.47 -5.34
N LEU A 43 19.70 8.58 -4.37
CA LEU A 43 20.50 7.35 -4.49
C LEU A 43 20.05 6.52 -5.70
N SER A 44 18.74 6.37 -5.91
CA SER A 44 18.19 5.64 -7.05
C SER A 44 18.55 6.25 -8.40
N SER A 45 18.77 7.58 -8.45
CA SER A 45 19.17 8.29 -9.67
C SER A 45 20.55 7.89 -10.20
N PHE A 46 21.42 7.35 -9.33
CA PHE A 46 22.72 6.81 -9.75
C PHE A 46 22.61 5.46 -10.45
N PHE A 47 21.50 4.73 -10.24
CA PHE A 47 21.27 3.43 -10.88
C PHE A 47 20.50 3.61 -12.20
N ARG A 48 21.22 3.96 -13.26
CA ARG A 48 20.62 4.31 -14.58
C ARG A 48 19.94 3.17 -15.34
N LYS A 49 20.20 1.92 -15.02
CA LYS A 49 19.61 0.75 -15.71
C LYS A 49 19.37 -0.38 -14.71
N LEU A 50 18.12 -0.63 -14.40
CA LEU A 50 17.75 -1.88 -13.73
C LEU A 50 17.84 -3.03 -14.74
N PRO A 51 18.58 -4.10 -14.46
CA PRO A 51 18.57 -5.31 -15.28
C PRO A 51 17.13 -5.85 -15.39
N ARG A 52 16.75 -6.35 -16.57
CA ARG A 52 15.42 -6.95 -16.78
C ARG A 52 15.10 -8.09 -15.79
N ALA A 53 16.11 -8.76 -15.26
CA ALA A 53 15.93 -9.74 -14.20
C ALA A 53 15.38 -9.11 -12.90
N LEU A 54 15.75 -7.86 -12.60
CA LEU A 54 15.34 -7.15 -11.39
C LEU A 54 13.88 -6.68 -11.44
N THR A 55 13.30 -6.49 -12.64
CA THR A 55 11.89 -6.09 -12.78
C THR A 55 10.94 -7.14 -12.23
N LYS A 56 11.30 -8.43 -12.29
CA LYS A 56 10.52 -9.50 -11.65
C LYS A 56 10.56 -9.45 -10.12
N PHE A 57 11.66 -8.93 -9.55
CA PHE A 57 11.80 -8.77 -8.12
C PHE A 57 11.05 -7.54 -7.57
N LEU A 58 10.67 -6.58 -8.41
CA LEU A 58 9.91 -5.40 -7.97
C LEU A 58 8.53 -5.72 -7.39
N HIS A 59 7.95 -6.87 -7.73
CA HIS A 59 6.68 -7.31 -7.14
C HIS A 59 6.78 -7.62 -5.64
N VAL A 60 7.96 -7.99 -5.15
CA VAL A 60 8.14 -8.28 -3.71
C VAL A 60 8.13 -7.00 -2.87
N PRO A 61 8.93 -5.96 -3.17
CA PRO A 61 8.82 -4.66 -2.50
C PRO A 61 7.43 -4.04 -2.62
N ASP A 62 6.76 -4.17 -3.78
CA ASP A 62 5.38 -3.71 -3.97
C ASP A 62 4.41 -4.42 -3.02
N ALA A 63 4.47 -5.75 -2.94
CA ALA A 63 3.65 -6.53 -2.03
C ALA A 63 3.92 -6.19 -0.54
N LEU A 64 5.18 -5.97 -0.17
CA LEU A 64 5.58 -5.53 1.16
C LEU A 64 5.04 -4.13 1.47
N GLY A 65 5.16 -3.19 0.53
CA GLY A 65 4.61 -1.85 0.66
C GLY A 65 3.09 -1.87 0.82
N LEU A 66 2.40 -2.66 -0.02
CA LEU A 66 0.95 -2.85 0.08
C LEU A 66 0.56 -3.37 1.47
N GLY A 67 1.21 -4.44 1.96
CA GLY A 67 0.92 -5.03 3.26
C GLY A 67 1.17 -4.06 4.40
N LEU A 68 2.34 -3.43 4.42
CA LEU A 68 2.75 -2.49 5.47
C LEU A 68 1.79 -1.30 5.54
N PHE A 69 1.59 -0.60 4.42
CA PHE A 69 0.77 0.61 4.40
C PHE A 69 -0.72 0.31 4.58
N SER A 70 -1.21 -0.85 4.13
CA SER A 70 -2.61 -1.22 4.36
C SER A 70 -2.89 -1.49 5.84
N VAL A 71 -2.06 -2.27 6.51
CA VAL A 71 -2.26 -2.58 7.93
C VAL A 71 -2.07 -1.34 8.80
N LEU A 72 -0.99 -0.57 8.58
CA LEU A 72 -0.77 0.67 9.32
C LEU A 72 -1.86 1.71 9.04
N GLY A 73 -2.35 1.80 7.80
CA GLY A 73 -3.47 2.66 7.45
C GLY A 73 -4.76 2.28 8.17
N THR A 74 -5.04 0.97 8.27
CA THR A 74 -6.18 0.43 9.03
C THR A 74 -6.05 0.72 10.52
N GLN A 75 -4.88 0.44 11.12
CA GLN A 75 -4.61 0.75 12.52
C GLN A 75 -4.80 2.24 12.81
N PHE A 76 -4.22 3.09 11.98
CA PHE A 76 -4.32 4.54 12.12
C PHE A 76 -5.77 5.03 12.09
N ALA A 77 -6.59 4.50 11.17
CA ALA A 77 -7.99 4.84 11.09
C ALA A 77 -8.78 4.40 12.32
N LEU A 78 -8.45 3.23 12.90
CA LEU A 78 -9.04 2.78 14.17
C LEU A 78 -8.70 3.72 15.32
N ASP A 79 -7.44 4.16 15.43
CA ASP A 79 -6.98 5.06 16.48
C ASP A 79 -7.68 6.42 16.41
N TYR A 80 -8.15 6.81 15.22
CA TYR A 80 -9.00 7.99 14.99
C TYR A 80 -10.50 7.72 15.16
N GLY A 81 -10.89 6.55 15.64
CA GLY A 81 -12.28 6.20 15.94
C GLY A 81 -13.11 5.77 14.74
N ALA A 82 -12.50 5.45 13.60
CA ALA A 82 -13.23 4.91 12.45
C ALA A 82 -13.78 3.52 12.76
N THR A 83 -14.95 3.20 12.20
CA THR A 83 -15.51 1.85 12.29
C THR A 83 -14.61 0.84 11.54
N TRP A 84 -14.67 -0.41 11.90
CA TRP A 84 -13.84 -1.47 11.30
C TRP A 84 -13.93 -1.53 9.78
N PHE A 85 -15.13 -1.36 9.25
CA PHE A 85 -15.35 -1.34 7.81
C PHE A 85 -14.64 -0.13 7.17
N VAL A 86 -14.84 1.08 7.71
CA VAL A 86 -14.19 2.29 7.21
C VAL A 86 -12.67 2.21 7.36
N ALA A 87 -12.18 1.72 8.51
CA ALA A 87 -10.76 1.53 8.75
C ALA A 87 -10.13 0.56 7.72
N SER A 88 -10.82 -0.55 7.40
CA SER A 88 -10.34 -1.50 6.39
C SER A 88 -10.25 -0.86 5.00
N LEU A 89 -11.22 -0.01 4.62
CA LEU A 89 -11.20 0.73 3.34
C LEU A 89 -10.08 1.76 3.30
N LEU A 90 -9.90 2.53 4.38
CA LEU A 90 -8.81 3.52 4.49
C LEU A 90 -7.44 2.84 4.45
N GLY A 91 -7.31 1.65 5.02
CA GLY A 91 -6.12 0.82 4.88
C GLY A 91 -5.85 0.45 3.42
N VAL A 92 -6.87 -0.02 2.68
CA VAL A 92 -6.73 -0.30 1.24
C VAL A 92 -6.30 0.95 0.47
N VAL A 93 -6.93 2.09 0.72
CA VAL A 93 -6.57 3.37 0.09
C VAL A 93 -5.11 3.72 0.41
N THR A 94 -4.72 3.65 1.68
CA THR A 94 -3.35 3.98 2.11
C THR A 94 -2.31 3.11 1.42
N GLY A 95 -2.56 1.81 1.29
CA GLY A 95 -1.63 0.87 0.69
C GLY A 95 -1.57 0.92 -0.84
N SER A 96 -2.68 1.25 -1.50
CA SER A 96 -2.79 1.14 -2.96
C SER A 96 -2.60 2.47 -3.70
N PHE A 97 -3.02 3.59 -3.12
CA PHE A 97 -3.09 4.87 -3.85
C PHE A 97 -1.73 5.48 -4.18
N GLY A 98 -0.69 5.19 -3.40
CA GLY A 98 0.66 5.60 -3.77
C GLY A 98 1.07 5.06 -5.15
N GLY A 99 0.86 3.75 -5.37
CA GLY A 99 1.11 3.10 -6.67
C GLY A 99 0.21 3.65 -7.77
N VAL A 100 -1.10 3.77 -7.51
CA VAL A 100 -2.08 4.31 -8.46
C VAL A 100 -1.68 5.71 -8.93
N MET A 101 -1.30 6.61 -8.02
CA MET A 101 -0.85 7.96 -8.38
C MET A 101 0.42 7.93 -9.23
N GLY A 102 1.36 7.02 -8.91
CA GLY A 102 2.56 6.85 -9.70
C GLY A 102 2.27 6.41 -11.13
N GLU A 103 1.42 5.41 -11.31
CA GLU A 103 1.00 4.89 -12.61
C GLU A 103 0.27 5.96 -13.44
N VAL A 104 -0.66 6.70 -12.83
CA VAL A 104 -1.38 7.82 -13.49
C VAL A 104 -0.42 8.91 -13.97
N ILE A 105 0.56 9.31 -13.14
CA ILE A 105 1.55 10.33 -13.52
C ILE A 105 2.46 9.82 -14.65
N CYS A 106 2.75 8.52 -14.68
CA CYS A 106 3.49 7.89 -15.76
C CYS A 106 2.65 7.67 -17.02
N ASN A 107 1.38 8.09 -17.03
CA ASN A 107 0.42 7.87 -18.11
C ASN A 107 0.19 6.36 -18.39
N GLU A 108 0.24 5.56 -17.34
CA GLU A 108 -0.06 4.13 -17.36
C GLU A 108 -1.46 3.89 -16.77
N ILE A 109 -2.14 2.85 -17.26
CA ILE A 109 -3.43 2.44 -16.68
C ILE A 109 -3.14 1.83 -15.30
N PRO A 110 -3.70 2.38 -14.21
CA PRO A 110 -3.45 1.87 -12.89
C PRO A 110 -3.74 0.38 -12.76
N SER A 111 -2.81 -0.35 -12.15
CA SER A 111 -2.94 -1.79 -11.92
C SER A 111 -4.19 -2.15 -11.12
N LEU A 112 -4.70 -1.20 -10.31
CA LEU A 112 -5.95 -1.33 -9.58
C LEU A 112 -7.18 -1.49 -10.51
N PHE A 113 -7.16 -0.83 -11.68
CA PHE A 113 -8.25 -0.83 -12.67
C PHE A 113 -7.96 -1.73 -13.88
N SER A 114 -6.73 -2.21 -14.01
CA SER A 114 -6.34 -3.14 -15.06
C SER A 114 -6.71 -4.58 -14.69
N PHE A 115 -6.66 -5.48 -15.67
CA PHE A 115 -6.81 -6.93 -15.44
C PHE A 115 -5.63 -7.54 -14.68
N ALA A 116 -4.95 -6.76 -13.86
CA ALA A 116 -3.85 -7.23 -13.03
C ALA A 116 -4.37 -8.19 -11.93
N PRO A 117 -3.51 -9.08 -11.42
CA PRO A 117 -3.83 -9.93 -10.29
C PRO A 117 -4.33 -9.09 -9.11
N LEU A 118 -5.26 -9.66 -8.34
CA LEU A 118 -5.91 -9.05 -7.17
C LEU A 118 -4.95 -8.14 -6.38
N TYR A 119 -5.25 -6.83 -6.33
CA TYR A 119 -4.43 -5.83 -5.60
C TYR A 119 -5.18 -5.35 -4.35
N ALA A 120 -6.20 -4.54 -4.54
CA ALA A 120 -7.02 -4.02 -3.45
C ALA A 120 -7.74 -5.12 -2.66
N THR A 121 -8.14 -6.20 -3.34
CA THR A 121 -8.79 -7.34 -2.69
C THR A 121 -7.86 -8.04 -1.69
N CYS A 122 -6.56 -8.19 -2.02
CA CYS A 122 -5.60 -8.77 -1.09
C CYS A 122 -5.44 -7.91 0.17
N ALA A 123 -5.35 -6.58 -0.03
CA ALA A 123 -5.27 -5.62 1.07
C ALA A 123 -6.54 -5.66 1.94
N PHE A 124 -7.71 -5.66 1.31
CA PHE A 124 -8.99 -5.70 2.02
C PHE A 124 -9.14 -6.97 2.87
N VAL A 125 -8.91 -8.14 2.28
CA VAL A 125 -8.98 -9.43 3.00
C VAL A 125 -7.98 -9.48 4.15
N GLY A 126 -6.74 -9.05 3.91
CA GLY A 126 -5.72 -9.05 4.94
C GLY A 126 -5.99 -8.05 6.06
N ASN A 127 -6.56 -6.88 5.75
CA ASN A 127 -7.00 -5.92 6.77
C ASN A 127 -8.11 -6.51 7.66
N TRP A 128 -9.05 -7.27 7.09
CA TRP A 128 -10.05 -7.97 7.88
C TRP A 128 -9.46 -9.05 8.77
N VAL A 129 -8.47 -9.81 8.29
CA VAL A 129 -7.76 -10.77 9.15
C VAL A 129 -7.03 -10.04 10.29
N PHE A 130 -6.35 -8.92 9.99
CA PHE A 130 -5.72 -8.08 11.01
C PHE A 130 -6.74 -7.61 12.06
N LEU A 131 -7.92 -7.13 11.64
CA LEU A 131 -9.00 -6.70 12.54
C LEU A 131 -9.52 -7.85 13.41
N LEU A 132 -9.69 -9.04 12.84
CA LEU A 132 -10.13 -10.22 13.59
C LEU A 132 -9.09 -10.67 14.62
N LEU A 133 -7.80 -10.47 14.37
CA LEU A 133 -6.74 -10.72 15.36
C LEU A 133 -6.83 -9.83 16.60
N HIS A 134 -7.64 -8.76 16.59
CA HIS A 134 -7.93 -7.95 17.78
C HIS A 134 -8.65 -8.73 18.88
N TYR A 135 -9.38 -9.79 18.53
CA TYR A 135 -10.05 -10.66 19.52
C TYR A 135 -9.10 -11.68 20.16
N VAL A 136 -7.91 -11.85 19.61
CA VAL A 136 -6.90 -12.78 20.15
C VAL A 136 -5.97 -11.98 21.07
N PRO A 137 -5.64 -12.46 22.27
CA PRO A 137 -4.75 -11.79 23.21
C PRO A 137 -3.28 -11.86 22.73
N LEU A 138 -2.99 -11.21 21.61
CA LEU A 138 -1.66 -11.10 21.02
C LEU A 138 -1.09 -9.70 21.26
N PRO A 139 0.22 -9.57 21.47
CA PRO A 139 0.89 -8.26 21.49
C PRO A 139 0.64 -7.52 20.17
N GLU A 140 0.47 -6.19 20.25
CA GLU A 140 0.20 -5.34 19.07
C GLU A 140 1.21 -5.54 17.93
N PRO A 141 2.54 -5.57 18.16
CA PRO A 141 3.49 -5.80 17.08
C PRO A 141 3.27 -7.13 16.35
N THR A 142 2.86 -8.18 17.09
CA THR A 142 2.59 -9.49 16.50
C THR A 142 1.36 -9.45 15.61
N ARG A 143 0.31 -8.74 16.01
CA ARG A 143 -0.91 -8.57 15.20
C ARG A 143 -0.60 -7.82 13.90
N VAL A 144 0.15 -6.72 13.99
CA VAL A 144 0.57 -5.91 12.84
C VAL A 144 1.41 -6.76 11.88
N LEU A 145 2.45 -7.43 12.37
CA LEU A 145 3.31 -8.28 11.55
C LEU A 145 2.54 -9.43 10.89
N SER A 146 1.61 -10.06 11.61
CA SER A 146 0.75 -11.12 11.06
C SER A 146 -0.13 -10.59 9.94
N GLY A 147 -0.76 -9.42 10.12
CA GLY A 147 -1.59 -8.78 9.10
C GLY A 147 -0.77 -8.48 7.84
N ILE A 148 0.41 -7.88 7.99
CA ILE A 148 1.34 -7.59 6.89
C ILE A 148 1.73 -8.88 6.17
N ALA A 149 2.16 -9.91 6.90
CA ALA A 149 2.57 -11.18 6.32
C ALA A 149 1.45 -11.83 5.51
N ILE A 150 0.22 -11.79 5.99
CA ILE A 150 -0.96 -12.35 5.30
C ILE A 150 -1.23 -11.60 3.99
N ILE A 151 -1.22 -10.26 4.00
CA ILE A 151 -1.41 -9.47 2.76
C ILE A 151 -0.33 -9.82 1.74
N VAL A 152 0.93 -9.83 2.18
CA VAL A 152 2.08 -10.15 1.32
C VAL A 152 1.95 -11.56 0.74
N LEU A 153 1.61 -12.55 1.56
CA LEU A 153 1.43 -13.95 1.11
C LEU A 153 0.30 -14.05 0.08
N ILE A 154 -0.88 -13.47 0.36
CA ILE A 154 -2.02 -13.49 -0.58
C ILE A 154 -1.62 -12.79 -1.88
N ARG A 155 -0.92 -11.66 -1.82
CA ARG A 155 -0.46 -10.91 -2.98
C ARG A 155 0.54 -11.69 -3.82
N LEU A 156 1.54 -12.31 -3.21
CA LEU A 156 2.53 -13.13 -3.90
C LEU A 156 1.90 -14.38 -4.54
N ILE A 157 0.95 -15.01 -3.84
CA ILE A 157 0.17 -16.12 -4.37
C ILE A 157 -0.66 -15.68 -5.58
N ALA A 158 -1.37 -14.55 -5.47
CA ALA A 158 -2.16 -14.00 -6.57
C ALA A 158 -1.30 -13.68 -7.79
N LEU A 159 -0.10 -13.13 -7.58
CA LEU A 159 0.88 -12.87 -8.64
C LEU A 159 1.43 -14.17 -9.26
N ARG A 160 1.76 -15.16 -8.43
CA ARG A 160 2.35 -16.45 -8.89
C ARG A 160 1.39 -17.26 -9.73
N TRP A 161 0.10 -17.27 -9.36
CA TRP A 161 -0.94 -18.03 -10.04
C TRP A 161 -1.80 -17.17 -10.97
N ASN A 162 -1.46 -15.89 -11.14
CA ASN A 162 -2.18 -14.96 -12.01
C ASN A 162 -3.70 -14.93 -11.73
N ILE A 163 -4.06 -14.95 -10.43
CA ILE A 163 -5.46 -14.96 -9.99
C ILE A 163 -6.06 -13.58 -10.26
N ARG A 164 -7.11 -13.54 -11.07
CA ARG A 164 -7.81 -12.31 -11.47
C ARG A 164 -9.28 -12.40 -11.11
N LEU A 165 -9.91 -11.24 -10.89
CA LEU A 165 -11.35 -11.19 -10.78
C LEU A 165 -11.99 -11.58 -12.12
N PRO A 166 -13.10 -12.36 -12.10
CA PRO A 166 -13.84 -12.69 -13.30
C PRO A 166 -14.35 -11.41 -13.97
N ASN A 167 -13.94 -11.19 -15.22
CA ASN A 167 -14.40 -10.06 -16.01
C ASN A 167 -15.76 -10.40 -16.63
N ARG A 168 -16.79 -9.65 -16.26
CA ARG A 168 -17.95 -9.52 -17.14
C ARG A 168 -17.62 -8.42 -18.12
N ALA A 169 -17.25 -8.79 -19.34
CA ALA A 169 -17.21 -7.83 -20.43
C ALA A 169 -18.57 -7.13 -20.48
N VAL A 170 -18.56 -5.83 -20.25
CA VAL A 170 -19.72 -5.00 -20.53
C VAL A 170 -19.76 -4.94 -22.06
N SER A 171 -20.63 -5.76 -22.64
CA SER A 171 -21.00 -5.74 -24.05
C SER A 171 -21.82 -4.51 -24.33
#